data_19696a6b7ea5b67a917e0b012c4e24e7
#
_entry.id   19696a6b7ea5b67a917e0b012c4e24e7
#
_cell.length_a   1.000
_cell.length_b   1.000
_cell.length_c   1.000
_cell.angle_alpha   90.00
_cell.angle_beta   90.00
_cell.angle_gamma   90.00
#
_symmetry.space_group_name_H-M   'P 1'
#
loop_
_entity.id
_entity.type
_entity.pdbx_description
1 polymer ?
#
loop_
_entity_poly.entity_id
_entity_poly.type
_entity_poly.pdbx_seq_one_letter_code
_entity_poly.pdbx_strand_id
1 'polypeptide(L)'
;MNAAVSAANRDSDRPMHVEGKMAAVFLILAAAFATSVLAIEVTEPAGAAHGYPGLCDMNGKKLANGEFRQWVENKRLRVIITYKFPDGELYEEQAQFRQQPELIQEKWSWKESKDGKSQREFAADFLSGMATAHVREEHKDVSQKIKVEPGRTFAGFGFTIALSNLRKRLFSGEQVQLKAVGFSPFPTLSPQVVTVTVSHAGLDRMGMSGRSLKGDRFVVHPEIFFLAKLFVDVPDTNIWLTNPAPAGFLRWEGPMVLPTDPLIRVDLLSGTKSGPAEPEKSSHN
;
A
#
# COMPACT_ATOMS: atom_id res chain seq x y z
N MET A 1 6.78 -89.24 18.03
CA MET A 1 7.92 -89.94 17.32
C MET A 1 8.85 -88.81 16.86
N ASN A 2 10.01 -88.87 17.52
CA ASN A 2 11.35 -88.59 17.05
C ASN A 2 11.60 -87.21 16.43
N ALA A 3 12.32 -86.43 17.17
CA ALA A 3 13.79 -86.38 17.40
C ALA A 3 14.46 -85.54 16.29
N ALA A 4 15.18 -84.63 16.58
CA ALA A 4 16.37 -84.30 17.26
C ALA A 4 17.20 -83.30 16.40
N VAL A 5 17.76 -82.34 17.11
CA VAL A 5 19.22 -82.07 17.23
C VAL A 5 19.83 -81.34 16.04
N SER A 6 20.44 -80.19 16.14
CA SER A 6 21.63 -79.80 16.90
C SER A 6 22.31 -78.59 16.26
N ALA A 7 22.82 -77.81 17.11
CA ALA A 7 24.13 -77.12 17.13
C ALA A 7 24.32 -75.84 16.28
N ALA A 8 24.44 -74.77 16.98
CA ALA A 8 25.63 -73.94 17.22
C ALA A 8 26.43 -73.46 16.01
N ASN A 9 26.45 -72.13 15.86
CA ASN A 9 27.75 -71.46 15.98
C ASN A 9 27.59 -69.96 16.32
N ARG A 10 28.39 -69.52 17.24
CA ARG A 10 28.68 -68.13 17.59
C ARG A 10 29.51 -67.55 16.46
N ASP A 11 29.24 -66.25 16.15
CA ASP A 11 30.37 -65.32 16.25
C ASP A 11 29.87 -63.87 16.15
N SER A 12 30.37 -63.16 17.11
CA SER A 12 30.75 -61.78 17.16
C SER A 12 30.24 -60.84 16.04
N ASP A 13 29.48 -59.84 16.42
CA ASP A 13 29.87 -58.59 15.86
C ASP A 13 29.40 -57.36 16.67
N ARG A 14 30.35 -56.51 16.72
CA ARG A 14 30.39 -55.25 17.44
C ARG A 14 29.34 -54.25 16.90
N PRO A 15 28.71 -53.44 17.72
CA PRO A 15 27.98 -52.27 17.25
C PRO A 15 28.98 -51.21 16.80
N MET A 16 28.91 -50.82 15.53
CA MET A 16 29.56 -49.61 15.06
C MET A 16 28.79 -48.40 15.60
N HIS A 17 29.42 -47.73 16.56
CA HIS A 17 29.11 -46.36 16.92
C HIS A 17 29.33 -45.46 15.68
N VAL A 18 28.24 -44.99 15.12
CA VAL A 18 28.24 -43.79 14.30
C VAL A 18 27.47 -42.73 15.08
N GLU A 19 28.11 -42.26 16.14
CA GLU A 19 27.70 -41.07 16.82
C GLU A 19 28.22 -39.81 16.13
N GLY A 20 27.33 -38.88 15.95
CA GLY A 20 27.68 -37.49 16.12
C GLY A 20 28.46 -36.84 14.99
N LYS A 21 27.78 -36.34 13.96
CA LYS A 21 28.18 -35.12 13.22
C LYS A 21 27.07 -34.48 12.37
N MET A 22 25.80 -34.80 12.58
CA MET A 22 24.70 -34.16 11.82
C MET A 22 23.80 -33.26 12.64
N ALA A 23 24.08 -33.00 13.91
CA ALA A 23 23.26 -32.11 14.75
C ALA A 23 23.71 -30.63 14.78
N ALA A 24 24.84 -30.28 14.13
CA ALA A 24 25.42 -28.94 14.23
C ALA A 24 25.13 -28.04 13.02
N VAL A 25 24.48 -28.51 11.96
CA VAL A 25 24.25 -27.72 10.73
C VAL A 25 22.83 -27.08 10.67
N PHE A 26 21.90 -27.54 11.49
CA PHE A 26 20.53 -27.00 11.48
C PHE A 26 20.27 -25.83 12.45
N LEU A 27 21.24 -25.39 13.24
CA LEU A 27 21.05 -24.32 14.23
C LEU A 27 21.54 -22.94 13.76
N ILE A 28 22.09 -22.81 12.57
CA ILE A 28 22.64 -21.52 12.07
C ILE A 28 21.70 -20.81 11.08
N LEU A 29 20.62 -21.45 10.61
CA LEU A 29 19.70 -20.83 9.64
C LEU A 29 18.45 -20.20 10.25
N ALA A 30 18.26 -20.20 11.56
CA ALA A 30 17.10 -19.63 12.22
C ALA A 30 17.33 -18.26 12.89
N ALA A 31 18.51 -17.67 12.74
CA ALA A 31 18.87 -16.38 13.34
C ALA A 31 18.83 -15.20 12.35
N ALA A 32 18.19 -15.38 11.18
CA ALA A 32 18.08 -14.31 10.21
C ALA A 32 16.63 -13.79 10.17
N PHE A 33 16.52 -12.46 10.41
CA PHE A 33 15.37 -11.61 10.14
C PHE A 33 14.24 -11.52 11.17
N ALA A 34 14.56 -11.32 12.43
CA ALA A 34 13.75 -10.43 13.24
C ALA A 34 14.26 -9.00 13.01
N THR A 35 14.11 -8.45 11.82
CA THR A 35 14.17 -7.00 11.64
C THR A 35 12.99 -6.45 12.42
N SER A 36 13.26 -5.88 13.60
CA SER A 36 12.29 -5.04 14.30
C SER A 36 11.93 -3.92 13.34
N VAL A 37 10.80 -4.09 12.66
CA VAL A 37 10.32 -3.10 11.70
C VAL A 37 9.83 -1.91 12.52
N LEU A 38 10.71 -0.93 12.68
CA LEU A 38 10.45 0.30 13.39
C LEU A 38 9.36 1.11 12.67
N ALA A 39 8.63 1.92 13.43
CA ALA A 39 7.74 2.92 12.89
C ALA A 39 8.50 3.86 11.93
N ILE A 40 7.79 4.48 10.99
CA ILE A 40 8.42 5.40 10.02
C ILE A 40 8.84 6.68 10.75
N GLU A 41 10.16 6.93 10.81
CA GLU A 41 10.69 8.21 11.27
C GLU A 41 10.35 9.32 10.27
N VAL A 42 9.96 10.48 10.77
CA VAL A 42 9.64 11.62 9.91
C VAL A 42 10.93 12.34 9.51
N THR A 43 11.33 12.15 8.27
CA THR A 43 12.50 12.79 7.66
C THR A 43 12.12 13.96 6.75
N GLU A 44 10.93 13.94 6.19
CA GLU A 44 10.37 15.00 5.34
C GLU A 44 8.97 15.37 5.85
N PRO A 45 8.85 16.26 6.85
CA PRO A 45 7.56 16.67 7.38
C PRO A 45 6.76 17.42 6.30
N ALA A 46 5.57 16.92 6.02
CA ALA A 46 4.66 17.54 5.08
C ALA A 46 4.06 18.82 5.66
N GLY A 47 4.04 19.88 4.90
CA GLY A 47 3.48 21.19 5.24
C GLY A 47 2.13 21.47 4.55
N ALA A 48 1.80 22.76 4.37
CA ALA A 48 0.61 23.17 3.64
C ALA A 48 0.80 22.96 2.13
N ALA A 49 -0.23 22.42 1.47
CA ALA A 49 -0.29 22.27 0.02
C ALA A 49 -1.73 22.38 -0.47
N HIS A 50 -1.89 22.88 -1.70
CA HIS A 50 -3.16 22.98 -2.39
C HIS A 50 -2.97 22.65 -3.86
N GLY A 51 -3.92 21.91 -4.45
CA GLY A 51 -3.85 21.50 -5.84
C GLY A 51 -5.20 21.07 -6.38
N TYR A 52 -5.24 20.85 -7.69
CA TYR A 52 -6.45 20.48 -8.43
C TYR A 52 -6.22 19.15 -9.17
N PRO A 53 -6.30 18.01 -8.48
CA PRO A 53 -6.12 16.71 -9.14
C PRO A 53 -7.26 16.44 -10.12
N GLY A 54 -6.93 15.78 -11.23
CA GLY A 54 -7.91 15.20 -12.14
C GLY A 54 -8.03 13.71 -11.87
N LEU A 55 -9.25 13.21 -11.68
CA LEU A 55 -9.52 11.78 -11.63
C LEU A 55 -9.86 11.30 -13.04
N CYS A 56 -9.17 10.29 -13.52
CA CYS A 56 -9.31 9.73 -14.86
C CYS A 56 -9.46 8.20 -14.80
N ASP A 57 -10.00 7.61 -15.86
CA ASP A 57 -9.84 6.18 -16.09
C ASP A 57 -8.40 5.86 -16.55
N MET A 58 -8.06 4.57 -16.67
CA MET A 58 -6.72 4.13 -17.10
C MET A 58 -6.39 4.50 -18.57
N ASN A 59 -7.39 4.84 -19.38
CA ASN A 59 -7.20 5.32 -20.76
C ASN A 59 -6.95 6.84 -20.82
N GLY A 60 -7.03 7.52 -19.65
CA GLY A 60 -6.82 8.95 -19.53
C GLY A 60 -8.05 9.79 -19.83
N LYS A 61 -9.25 9.20 -19.91
CA LYS A 61 -10.51 9.93 -19.99
C LYS A 61 -10.78 10.52 -18.61
N LYS A 62 -10.94 11.83 -18.54
CA LYS A 62 -11.28 12.53 -17.30
C LYS A 62 -12.68 12.17 -16.83
N LEU A 63 -12.79 11.73 -15.59
CA LEU A 63 -14.03 11.36 -14.91
C LEU A 63 -14.53 12.46 -13.99
N ALA A 64 -13.61 13.10 -13.22
CA ALA A 64 -13.97 14.14 -12.26
C ALA A 64 -12.89 15.21 -12.13
N ASN A 65 -13.32 16.39 -11.64
CA ASN A 65 -12.43 17.45 -11.20
C ASN A 65 -12.22 17.31 -9.69
N GLY A 66 -10.97 17.42 -9.26
CA GLY A 66 -10.63 17.31 -7.85
C GLY A 66 -10.12 18.63 -7.26
N GLU A 67 -10.17 18.70 -5.96
CA GLU A 67 -9.48 19.69 -5.13
C GLU A 67 -8.75 18.93 -4.02
N PHE A 68 -7.46 19.21 -3.87
CA PHE A 68 -6.60 18.68 -2.83
C PHE A 68 -6.20 19.81 -1.90
N ARG A 69 -6.40 19.64 -0.61
CA ARG A 69 -5.93 20.54 0.44
C ARG A 69 -5.22 19.77 1.54
N GLN A 70 -4.09 20.32 1.93
CA GLN A 70 -3.27 19.80 3.01
C GLN A 70 -2.80 20.97 3.88
N TRP A 71 -2.90 20.83 5.21
CA TRP A 71 -2.46 21.86 6.16
C TRP A 71 -2.10 21.25 7.50
N VAL A 72 -1.34 22.00 8.31
CA VAL A 72 -1.02 21.62 9.68
C VAL A 72 -1.87 22.42 10.64
N GLU A 73 -2.61 21.74 11.49
CA GLU A 73 -3.43 22.31 12.53
C GLU A 73 -3.27 21.54 13.83
N ASN A 74 -3.00 22.23 14.94
CA ASN A 74 -2.80 21.62 16.26
C ASN A 74 -1.74 20.49 16.22
N LYS A 75 -0.63 20.71 15.53
CA LYS A 75 0.47 19.74 15.31
C LYS A 75 0.04 18.46 14.57
N ARG A 76 -1.10 18.46 13.90
CA ARG A 76 -1.56 17.38 13.01
C ARG A 76 -1.55 17.86 11.58
N LEU A 77 -1.05 17.01 10.70
CA LEU A 77 -1.26 17.16 9.28
C LEU A 77 -2.68 16.69 8.95
N ARG A 78 -3.43 17.51 8.27
CA ARG A 78 -4.76 17.19 7.73
C ARG A 78 -4.72 17.21 6.22
N VAL A 79 -5.39 16.26 5.61
CA VAL A 79 -5.56 16.14 4.15
C VAL A 79 -7.02 15.98 3.84
N ILE A 80 -7.50 16.72 2.84
CA ILE A 80 -8.82 16.54 2.23
C ILE A 80 -8.62 16.52 0.71
N ILE A 81 -9.20 15.53 0.07
CA ILE A 81 -9.25 15.40 -1.38
C ILE A 81 -10.72 15.23 -1.77
N THR A 82 -11.21 16.07 -2.66
CA THR A 82 -12.59 15.96 -3.17
C THR A 82 -12.58 15.77 -4.67
N TYR A 83 -13.52 15.00 -5.21
CA TYR A 83 -13.72 14.79 -6.64
C TYR A 83 -15.19 15.07 -6.97
N LYS A 84 -15.44 15.99 -7.89
CA LYS A 84 -16.79 16.35 -8.37
C LYS A 84 -16.98 15.78 -9.77
N PHE A 85 -17.93 14.88 -9.90
CA PHE A 85 -18.30 14.26 -11.16
C PHE A 85 -19.34 15.09 -11.91
N PRO A 86 -19.42 14.98 -13.25
CA PRO A 86 -20.38 15.74 -14.07
C PRO A 86 -21.85 15.44 -13.75
N ASP A 87 -22.14 14.23 -13.25
CA ASP A 87 -23.49 13.77 -12.89
C ASP A 87 -23.94 14.14 -11.46
N GLY A 88 -23.14 14.96 -10.76
CA GLY A 88 -23.43 15.43 -9.42
C GLY A 88 -22.91 14.52 -8.29
N GLU A 89 -22.23 13.42 -8.61
CA GLU A 89 -21.55 12.63 -7.58
C GLU A 89 -20.38 13.43 -6.99
N LEU A 90 -20.17 13.23 -5.69
CA LEU A 90 -19.08 13.82 -4.92
C LEU A 90 -18.38 12.73 -4.13
N TYR A 91 -17.07 12.58 -4.34
CA TYR A 91 -16.22 11.71 -3.54
C TYR A 91 -15.29 12.56 -2.69
N GLU A 92 -15.07 12.14 -1.45
CA GLU A 92 -14.22 12.84 -0.52
C GLU A 92 -13.35 11.85 0.26
N GLU A 93 -12.05 12.10 0.25
CA GLU A 93 -11.08 11.43 1.11
C GLU A 93 -10.59 12.40 2.18
N GLN A 94 -10.57 11.96 3.44
CA GLN A 94 -9.96 12.71 4.53
C GLN A 94 -8.92 11.86 5.25
N ALA A 95 -7.83 12.48 5.68
CA ALA A 95 -6.82 11.84 6.50
C ALA A 95 -6.22 12.81 7.53
N GLN A 96 -5.81 12.26 8.68
CA GLN A 96 -5.14 12.99 9.74
C GLN A 96 -3.90 12.23 10.21
N PHE A 97 -2.80 12.97 10.41
CA PHE A 97 -1.52 12.38 10.81
C PHE A 97 -0.87 13.15 11.93
N ARG A 98 -0.15 12.43 12.80
CA ARG A 98 0.90 12.97 13.63
C ARG A 98 2.23 12.74 12.92
N GLN A 99 3.08 13.77 12.85
CA GLN A 99 4.33 13.73 12.09
C GLN A 99 5.59 13.75 12.96
N GLN A 100 5.50 13.73 14.27
CA GLN A 100 6.68 13.80 15.14
C GLN A 100 6.52 12.94 16.38
N PRO A 101 7.57 12.19 16.80
CA PRO A 101 8.81 11.91 16.05
C PRO A 101 8.59 10.94 14.89
N GLU A 102 7.52 10.16 14.94
CA GLU A 102 7.15 9.13 14.00
C GLU A 102 5.90 9.53 13.23
N LEU A 103 5.82 9.06 11.99
CA LEU A 103 4.62 9.23 11.17
C LEU A 103 3.53 8.25 11.63
N ILE A 104 2.44 8.78 12.16
CA ILE A 104 1.29 7.98 12.57
C ILE A 104 0.05 8.54 11.88
N GLN A 105 -0.61 7.72 11.08
CA GLN A 105 -1.94 8.03 10.63
C GLN A 105 -2.91 7.82 11.79
N GLU A 106 -3.67 8.84 12.15
CA GLU A 106 -4.61 8.80 13.28
C GLU A 106 -6.02 8.50 12.80
N LYS A 107 -6.40 9.03 11.62
CA LYS A 107 -7.73 8.84 11.02
C LYS A 107 -7.66 8.79 9.50
N TRP A 108 -8.58 8.08 8.91
CA TRP A 108 -8.84 8.06 7.48
C TRP A 108 -10.32 7.83 7.24
N SER A 109 -10.88 8.46 6.19
CA SER A 109 -12.21 8.18 5.70
C SER A 109 -12.30 8.43 4.20
N TRP A 110 -13.19 7.69 3.55
CA TRP A 110 -13.63 7.86 2.19
C TRP A 110 -15.15 7.88 2.16
N LYS A 111 -15.71 8.85 1.45
CA LYS A 111 -17.15 9.02 1.32
C LYS A 111 -17.52 9.28 -0.13
N GLU A 112 -18.54 8.58 -0.60
CA GLU A 112 -19.18 8.79 -1.88
C GLU A 112 -20.62 9.24 -1.65
N SER A 113 -21.03 10.31 -2.30
CA SER A 113 -22.38 10.86 -2.17
C SER A 113 -22.94 11.26 -3.52
N LYS A 114 -24.27 11.15 -3.64
CA LYS A 114 -25.04 11.59 -4.79
C LYS A 114 -26.31 12.31 -4.28
N ASP A 115 -26.61 13.47 -4.82
CA ASP A 115 -27.75 14.31 -4.39
C ASP A 115 -27.80 14.54 -2.87
N GLY A 116 -26.61 14.74 -2.27
CA GLY A 116 -26.45 14.98 -0.83
C GLY A 116 -26.64 13.72 0.06
N LYS A 117 -26.87 12.56 -0.54
CA LYS A 117 -27.04 11.29 0.20
C LYS A 117 -25.79 10.45 0.07
N SER A 118 -25.30 9.94 1.20
CA SER A 118 -24.20 8.98 1.22
C SER A 118 -24.59 7.70 0.48
N GLN A 119 -23.69 7.21 -0.38
CA GLN A 119 -23.82 5.96 -1.10
C GLN A 119 -22.90 4.91 -0.51
N ARG A 120 -21.62 5.24 -0.35
CA ARG A 120 -20.62 4.40 0.32
C ARG A 120 -19.79 5.27 1.27
N GLU A 121 -19.50 4.75 2.45
CA GLU A 121 -18.58 5.36 3.41
C GLU A 121 -17.66 4.28 3.99
N PHE A 122 -16.38 4.60 4.06
CA PHE A 122 -15.35 3.75 4.66
C PHE A 122 -14.53 4.62 5.61
N ALA A 123 -14.23 4.12 6.79
CA ALA A 123 -13.39 4.86 7.73
C ALA A 123 -12.52 3.93 8.58
N ALA A 124 -11.38 4.45 9.03
CA ALA A 124 -10.52 3.82 10.01
C ALA A 124 -10.06 4.87 11.03
N ASP A 125 -10.30 4.59 12.30
CA ASP A 125 -9.71 5.30 13.43
C ASP A 125 -8.55 4.43 13.95
N PHE A 126 -7.33 4.85 13.67
CA PHE A 126 -6.12 4.10 13.99
C PHE A 126 -5.76 4.19 15.48
N LEU A 127 -6.31 5.17 16.21
CA LEU A 127 -6.08 5.33 17.65
C LEU A 127 -6.92 4.34 18.45
N SER A 128 -8.17 4.13 18.06
CA SER A 128 -9.07 3.17 18.71
C SER A 128 -8.96 1.76 18.11
N GLY A 129 -8.39 1.64 16.91
CA GLY A 129 -8.38 0.41 16.15
C GLY A 129 -9.76 0.01 15.61
N MET A 130 -10.64 0.97 15.35
CA MET A 130 -11.97 0.72 14.79
C MET A 130 -12.01 1.09 13.32
N ALA A 131 -12.59 0.21 12.51
CA ALA A 131 -12.88 0.49 11.11
C ALA A 131 -14.37 0.23 10.81
N THR A 132 -14.93 1.08 9.95
CA THR A 132 -16.35 1.04 9.59
C THR A 132 -16.51 1.08 8.08
N ALA A 133 -17.55 0.42 7.60
CA ALA A 133 -18.00 0.50 6.21
C ALA A 133 -19.52 0.61 6.19
N HIS A 134 -20.02 1.51 5.35
CA HIS A 134 -21.45 1.66 5.05
C HIS A 134 -21.65 1.62 3.53
N VAL A 135 -22.55 0.75 3.04
CA VAL A 135 -22.94 0.67 1.63
C VAL A 135 -24.45 0.67 1.54
N ARG A 136 -24.98 1.78 1.06
CA ARG A 136 -26.42 2.03 1.05
C ARG A 136 -27.21 1.05 0.19
N GLU A 137 -26.77 0.79 -1.04
CA GLU A 137 -27.45 -0.13 -1.95
C GLU A 137 -27.56 -1.55 -1.41
N GLU A 138 -26.55 -1.99 -0.66
CA GLU A 138 -26.48 -3.31 -0.09
C GLU A 138 -27.10 -3.38 1.32
N HIS A 139 -27.55 -2.24 1.87
CA HIS A 139 -28.03 -2.11 3.26
C HIS A 139 -27.02 -2.70 4.27
N LYS A 140 -25.73 -2.49 4.00
CA LYS A 140 -24.63 -3.02 4.83
C LYS A 140 -24.02 -1.93 5.69
N ASP A 141 -23.99 -2.21 6.98
CA ASP A 141 -23.27 -1.44 8.01
C ASP A 141 -22.36 -2.39 8.77
N VAL A 142 -21.07 -2.13 8.70
CA VAL A 142 -20.05 -2.93 9.39
C VAL A 142 -19.22 -2.03 10.28
N SER A 143 -19.01 -2.48 11.51
CA SER A 143 -18.08 -1.86 12.45
C SER A 143 -17.27 -2.96 13.13
N GLN A 144 -15.96 -2.91 12.99
CA GLN A 144 -15.09 -3.99 13.44
C GLN A 144 -13.75 -3.45 13.97
N LYS A 145 -13.21 -4.12 15.01
CA LYS A 145 -11.83 -3.88 15.43
C LYS A 145 -10.85 -4.46 14.44
N ILE A 146 -9.83 -3.68 14.14
CA ILE A 146 -8.68 -4.06 13.31
C ILE A 146 -7.39 -3.97 14.12
N LYS A 147 -6.40 -4.78 13.77
CA LYS A 147 -5.08 -4.74 14.42
C LYS A 147 -4.22 -3.66 13.78
N VAL A 148 -4.14 -2.51 14.44
CA VAL A 148 -3.30 -1.39 14.01
C VAL A 148 -1.88 -1.54 14.59
N GLU A 149 -0.87 -1.34 13.75
CA GLU A 149 0.52 -1.16 14.12
C GLU A 149 0.87 0.33 13.92
N PRO A 150 0.95 1.15 14.99
CA PRO A 150 1.23 2.58 14.87
C PRO A 150 2.52 2.85 14.09
N GLY A 151 2.50 3.82 13.18
CA GLY A 151 3.64 4.15 12.32
C GLY A 151 3.92 3.15 11.19
N ARG A 152 3.07 2.11 11.05
CA ARG A 152 3.20 1.09 10.01
C ARG A 152 1.88 0.78 9.30
N THR A 153 0.75 1.12 9.88
CA THR A 153 -0.58 0.88 9.29
C THR A 153 -1.11 2.17 8.67
N PHE A 154 -1.46 2.11 7.39
CA PHE A 154 -1.91 3.24 6.60
C PHE A 154 -3.15 2.90 5.76
N ALA A 155 -3.88 3.94 5.32
CA ALA A 155 -4.94 3.84 4.34
C ALA A 155 -4.88 5.03 3.37
N GLY A 156 -5.34 4.84 2.13
CA GLY A 156 -5.51 5.88 1.12
C GLY A 156 -4.26 6.74 0.93
N PHE A 157 -4.44 8.05 0.96
CA PHE A 157 -3.36 9.04 0.80
C PHE A 157 -2.24 8.90 1.85
N GLY A 158 -2.48 8.14 2.93
CA GLY A 158 -1.46 7.82 3.93
C GLY A 158 -0.20 7.18 3.35
N PHE A 159 -0.33 6.40 2.30
CA PHE A 159 0.83 5.83 1.61
C PHE A 159 1.69 6.90 0.94
N THR A 160 1.10 7.96 0.38
CA THR A 160 1.84 9.09 -0.21
C THR A 160 2.76 9.77 0.83
N ILE A 161 2.23 10.02 2.04
CA ILE A 161 3.01 10.61 3.13
C ILE A 161 4.05 9.63 3.67
N ALA A 162 3.73 8.35 3.76
CA ALA A 162 4.68 7.32 4.19
C ALA A 162 5.86 7.19 3.21
N LEU A 163 5.58 7.16 1.90
CA LEU A 163 6.58 7.04 0.85
C LEU A 163 7.57 8.20 0.82
N SER A 164 7.13 9.45 1.03
CA SER A 164 8.04 10.61 1.10
C SER A 164 9.07 10.42 2.21
N ASN A 165 8.68 9.87 3.36
CA ASN A 165 9.58 9.62 4.49
C ASN A 165 10.44 8.34 4.33
N LEU A 166 9.99 7.37 3.53
CA LEU A 166 10.73 6.13 3.24
C LEU A 166 11.69 6.27 2.05
N ARG A 167 11.63 7.38 1.32
CA ARG A 167 12.31 7.58 0.04
C ARG A 167 13.78 7.16 0.05
N LYS A 168 14.57 7.56 1.06
CA LYS A 168 16.00 7.21 1.15
C LYS A 168 16.22 5.70 1.22
N ARG A 169 15.42 5.00 2.00
CA ARG A 169 15.50 3.54 2.15
C ARG A 169 15.10 2.84 0.85
N LEU A 170 14.04 3.28 0.22
CA LEU A 170 13.55 2.70 -1.03
C LEU A 170 14.52 2.92 -2.20
N PHE A 171 15.23 4.07 -2.24
CA PHE A 171 16.27 4.34 -3.24
C PHE A 171 17.52 3.49 -3.05
N SER A 172 17.81 3.01 -1.84
CA SER A 172 18.92 2.05 -1.63
C SER A 172 18.57 0.63 -2.10
N GLY A 173 17.36 0.42 -2.66
CA GLY A 173 16.88 -0.89 -3.10
C GLY A 173 16.20 -1.70 -2.00
N GLU A 174 16.00 -1.11 -0.82
CA GLU A 174 15.26 -1.77 0.26
C GLU A 174 13.78 -1.91 -0.12
N GLN A 175 13.20 -3.09 0.20
CA GLN A 175 11.76 -3.30 0.19
C GLN A 175 11.24 -3.16 1.61
N VAL A 176 10.20 -2.35 1.79
CA VAL A 176 9.63 -2.07 3.11
C VAL A 176 8.25 -2.68 3.25
N GLN A 177 8.05 -3.48 4.29
CA GLN A 177 6.74 -4.02 4.61
C GLN A 177 5.95 -3.05 5.48
N LEU A 178 4.76 -2.70 5.03
CA LEU A 178 3.76 -1.92 5.74
C LEU A 178 2.46 -2.70 5.89
N LYS A 179 1.49 -2.09 6.54
CA LYS A 179 0.13 -2.61 6.69
C LYS A 179 -0.83 -1.64 5.99
N ALA A 180 -1.73 -2.18 5.18
CA ALA A 180 -2.80 -1.43 4.56
C ALA A 180 -4.13 -1.78 5.21
N VAL A 181 -4.94 -0.78 5.57
CA VAL A 181 -6.35 -0.99 5.88
C VAL A 181 -7.08 -1.04 4.55
N GLY A 182 -7.76 -2.15 4.30
CA GLY A 182 -8.61 -2.37 3.16
C GLY A 182 -9.95 -2.95 3.58
N PHE A 183 -10.87 -3.08 2.64
CA PHE A 183 -12.19 -3.65 2.87
C PHE A 183 -12.42 -4.79 1.88
N SER A 184 -12.74 -5.97 2.40
CA SER A 184 -13.05 -7.13 1.54
C SER A 184 -14.47 -7.03 1.02
N PRO A 185 -14.72 -7.11 -0.29
CA PRO A 185 -16.08 -7.10 -0.82
C PRO A 185 -16.87 -8.38 -0.51
N PHE A 186 -16.19 -9.49 -0.16
CA PHE A 186 -16.79 -10.80 0.05
C PHE A 186 -16.28 -11.49 1.30
N PRO A 187 -17.12 -12.32 1.97
CA PRO A 187 -18.58 -12.46 1.82
C PRO A 187 -19.34 -11.31 2.51
N THR A 188 -18.68 -10.60 3.40
CA THR A 188 -19.24 -9.48 4.19
C THR A 188 -18.26 -8.34 4.10
N LEU A 189 -18.64 -7.22 3.58
CA LEU A 189 -17.85 -5.99 3.47
C LEU A 189 -17.04 -5.71 4.76
N SER A 190 -16.00 -6.50 5.02
CA SER A 190 -15.30 -6.48 6.30
C SER A 190 -13.98 -5.75 6.21
N PRO A 191 -13.69 -4.85 7.17
CA PRO A 191 -12.38 -4.23 7.30
C PRO A 191 -11.30 -5.28 7.53
N GLN A 192 -10.16 -5.13 6.85
CA GLN A 192 -9.01 -6.01 6.98
C GLN A 192 -7.72 -5.20 7.03
N VAL A 193 -6.72 -5.76 7.70
CA VAL A 193 -5.36 -5.23 7.65
C VAL A 193 -4.50 -6.24 6.90
N VAL A 194 -4.03 -5.84 5.72
CA VAL A 194 -3.19 -6.66 4.86
C VAL A 194 -1.75 -6.18 4.89
N THR A 195 -0.80 -7.11 4.76
CA THR A 195 0.59 -6.73 4.55
C THR A 195 0.75 -6.26 3.11
N VAL A 196 1.51 -5.19 2.93
CA VAL A 196 1.92 -4.71 1.63
C VAL A 196 3.43 -4.55 1.59
N THR A 197 4.04 -4.89 0.47
CA THR A 197 5.45 -4.61 0.20
C THR A 197 5.56 -3.36 -0.65
N VAL A 198 6.35 -2.41 -0.18
CA VAL A 198 6.61 -1.15 -0.88
C VAL A 198 8.01 -1.17 -1.47
N SER A 199 8.13 -0.79 -2.74
CA SER A 199 9.40 -0.73 -3.46
C SER A 199 9.48 0.50 -4.37
N HIS A 200 10.72 0.93 -4.69
CA HIS A 200 10.97 1.94 -5.71
C HIS A 200 11.10 1.26 -7.08
N ALA A 201 10.30 1.67 -8.04
CA ALA A 201 10.25 1.07 -9.38
C ALA A 201 10.93 1.90 -10.46
N GLY A 202 11.60 2.99 -10.08
CA GLY A 202 12.38 3.81 -10.99
C GLY A 202 11.88 5.24 -11.15
N LEU A 203 12.52 5.97 -12.06
CA LEU A 203 12.24 7.36 -12.39
C LEU A 203 11.50 7.44 -13.71
N ASP A 204 10.29 7.99 -13.70
CA ASP A 204 9.50 8.19 -14.91
C ASP A 204 9.47 9.67 -15.32
N ARG A 205 9.31 9.92 -16.61
CA ARG A 205 9.01 11.26 -17.16
C ARG A 205 7.53 11.32 -17.49
N MET A 206 6.85 12.30 -16.97
CA MET A 206 5.41 12.49 -17.16
C MET A 206 5.15 13.85 -17.79
N GLY A 207 4.36 13.85 -18.87
CA GLY A 207 3.82 15.07 -19.44
C GLY A 207 2.62 15.54 -18.61
N MET A 208 2.73 16.69 -17.98
CA MET A 208 1.66 17.28 -17.17
C MET A 208 1.51 18.75 -17.50
N SER A 209 0.32 19.17 -17.94
CA SER A 209 0.03 20.58 -18.29
C SER A 209 1.06 21.21 -19.24
N GLY A 210 1.51 20.48 -20.26
CA GLY A 210 2.49 20.94 -21.23
C GLY A 210 3.94 20.98 -20.74
N ARG A 211 4.21 20.48 -19.53
CA ARG A 211 5.56 20.37 -18.95
C ARG A 211 5.96 18.91 -18.78
N SER A 212 7.26 18.63 -18.92
CA SER A 212 7.82 17.33 -18.57
C SER A 212 8.29 17.37 -17.12
N LEU A 213 7.69 16.55 -16.25
CA LEU A 213 8.06 16.40 -14.86
C LEU A 213 8.73 15.05 -14.67
N LYS A 214 9.69 14.99 -13.76
CA LYS A 214 10.28 13.74 -13.30
C LYS A 214 9.57 13.31 -12.01
N GLY A 215 9.19 12.04 -11.95
CA GLY A 215 8.57 11.44 -10.78
C GLY A 215 9.18 10.09 -10.46
N ASP A 216 9.52 9.89 -9.19
CA ASP A 216 9.91 8.57 -8.70
C ASP A 216 8.65 7.73 -8.54
N ARG A 217 8.62 6.57 -9.18
CA ARG A 217 7.54 5.61 -9.07
C ARG A 217 7.79 4.63 -7.93
N PHE A 218 6.81 4.50 -7.08
CA PHE A 218 6.75 3.51 -6.01
C PHE A 218 5.59 2.57 -6.27
N VAL A 219 5.81 1.29 -5.96
CA VAL A 219 4.80 0.24 -6.06
C VAL A 219 4.43 -0.21 -4.66
N VAL A 220 3.14 -0.26 -4.38
CA VAL A 220 2.56 -0.86 -3.18
C VAL A 220 1.90 -2.16 -3.60
N HIS A 221 2.57 -3.27 -3.31
CA HIS A 221 2.15 -4.63 -3.67
C HIS A 221 1.48 -5.31 -2.49
N PRO A 222 0.20 -5.70 -2.57
CA PRO A 222 -0.48 -6.44 -1.50
C PRO A 222 -0.02 -7.89 -1.44
N GLU A 223 0.41 -8.32 -0.23
CA GLU A 223 0.79 -9.72 0.02
C GLU A 223 -0.47 -10.53 0.36
N ILE A 224 -1.08 -11.13 -0.65
CA ILE A 224 -2.29 -11.94 -0.48
C ILE A 224 -1.89 -13.40 -0.47
N PHE A 225 -2.35 -14.15 0.54
CA PHE A 225 -2.15 -15.61 0.59
C PHE A 225 -2.71 -16.29 -0.64
N PHE A 226 -2.00 -17.30 -1.14
CA PHE A 226 -2.31 -18.06 -2.37
C PHE A 226 -3.77 -18.47 -2.50
N LEU A 227 -4.44 -18.90 -1.42
CA LEU A 227 -5.84 -19.29 -1.45
C LEU A 227 -6.79 -18.11 -1.69
N ALA A 228 -6.46 -16.92 -1.22
CA ALA A 228 -7.26 -15.72 -1.45
C ALA A 228 -7.10 -15.19 -2.89
N LYS A 229 -5.92 -15.40 -3.53
CA LYS A 229 -5.67 -15.04 -4.94
C LYS A 229 -6.58 -15.79 -5.93
N LEU A 230 -7.13 -16.93 -5.54
CA LEU A 230 -8.09 -17.68 -6.37
C LEU A 230 -9.44 -16.97 -6.50
N PHE A 231 -9.75 -16.02 -5.63
CA PHE A 231 -11.04 -15.35 -5.56
C PHE A 231 -10.99 -13.85 -5.81
N VAL A 232 -9.84 -13.21 -5.55
CA VAL A 232 -9.68 -11.76 -5.72
C VAL A 232 -8.27 -11.47 -6.22
N ASP A 233 -8.17 -10.92 -7.42
CA ASP A 233 -6.94 -10.32 -7.91
C ASP A 233 -6.88 -8.87 -7.42
N VAL A 234 -5.99 -8.59 -6.47
CA VAL A 234 -5.79 -7.23 -5.96
C VAL A 234 -4.63 -6.60 -6.70
N PRO A 235 -4.90 -5.61 -7.55
CA PRO A 235 -3.86 -4.97 -8.34
C PRO A 235 -2.91 -4.15 -7.47
N ASP A 236 -1.69 -3.97 -8.00
CA ASP A 236 -0.73 -3.05 -7.42
C ASP A 236 -1.24 -1.61 -7.45
N THR A 237 -0.86 -0.84 -6.43
CA THR A 237 -1.02 0.61 -6.45
C THR A 237 0.32 1.25 -6.80
N ASN A 238 0.32 2.11 -7.81
CA ASN A 238 1.47 2.89 -8.20
C ASN A 238 1.32 4.34 -7.74
N ILE A 239 2.37 4.91 -7.14
CA ILE A 239 2.38 6.27 -6.62
C ILE A 239 3.64 6.97 -7.13
N TRP A 240 3.47 8.16 -7.72
CA TRP A 240 4.59 8.98 -8.19
C TRP A 240 4.74 10.21 -7.31
N LEU A 241 5.96 10.45 -6.89
CA LEU A 241 6.37 11.64 -6.14
C LEU A 241 7.35 12.46 -6.96
N THR A 242 7.35 13.78 -6.78
CA THR A 242 8.27 14.68 -7.49
C THR A 242 9.73 14.33 -7.24
N ASN A 243 10.55 14.47 -8.29
CA ASN A 243 12.00 14.39 -8.23
C ASN A 243 12.60 15.65 -8.89
N PRO A 244 13.47 16.45 -8.21
CA PRO A 244 14.04 16.19 -6.88
C PRO A 244 13.10 16.48 -5.71
N ALA A 245 13.57 16.21 -4.49
CA ALA A 245 12.91 16.62 -3.26
C ALA A 245 12.73 18.17 -3.19
N PRO A 246 11.71 18.68 -2.42
CA PRO A 246 10.80 17.93 -1.55
C PRO A 246 9.82 17.07 -2.32
N ALA A 247 9.51 15.87 -1.76
CA ALA A 247 8.63 14.91 -2.40
C ALA A 247 7.18 15.40 -2.36
N GLY A 248 6.68 15.84 -3.50
CA GLY A 248 5.27 16.20 -3.69
C GLY A 248 4.53 15.10 -4.45
N PHE A 249 3.26 14.92 -4.18
CA PHE A 249 2.38 14.02 -4.92
C PHE A 249 2.28 14.44 -6.40
N LEU A 250 2.41 13.50 -7.32
CA LEU A 250 2.21 13.74 -8.75
C LEU A 250 1.07 12.91 -9.32
N ARG A 251 1.10 11.60 -9.06
CA ARG A 251 0.14 10.66 -9.63
C ARG A 251 -0.09 9.49 -8.69
N TRP A 252 -1.29 8.94 -8.76
CA TRP A 252 -1.69 7.68 -8.16
C TRP A 252 -2.43 6.84 -9.20
N GLU A 253 -2.16 5.54 -9.26
CA GLU A 253 -2.86 4.57 -10.09
C GLU A 253 -3.16 3.32 -9.27
N GLY A 254 -4.41 2.88 -9.26
CA GLY A 254 -4.86 1.71 -8.53
C GLY A 254 -6.38 1.61 -8.46
N PRO A 255 -6.94 0.67 -7.71
CA PRO A 255 -8.38 0.59 -7.46
C PRO A 255 -8.84 1.78 -6.62
N MET A 256 -10.07 2.22 -6.76
CA MET A 256 -10.56 3.41 -6.06
C MET A 256 -10.53 3.23 -4.54
N VAL A 257 -11.27 2.28 -3.99
CA VAL A 257 -11.28 1.93 -2.55
C VAL A 257 -11.26 0.43 -2.34
N LEU A 258 -12.21 -0.28 -2.98
CA LEU A 258 -12.28 -1.73 -2.90
C LEU A 258 -11.38 -2.36 -3.98
N PRO A 259 -10.80 -3.53 -3.73
CA PRO A 259 -10.01 -4.23 -4.75
C PRO A 259 -10.78 -4.50 -6.05
N THR A 260 -12.11 -4.57 -5.97
CA THR A 260 -13.01 -4.80 -7.10
C THR A 260 -13.47 -3.51 -7.79
N ASP A 261 -13.15 -2.35 -7.22
CA ASP A 261 -13.48 -1.07 -7.87
C ASP A 261 -12.68 -0.90 -9.17
N PRO A 262 -13.19 -0.12 -10.13
CA PRO A 262 -12.44 0.22 -11.33
C PRO A 262 -11.06 0.81 -11.00
N LEU A 263 -10.07 0.43 -11.80
CA LEU A 263 -8.76 1.09 -11.76
C LEU A 263 -8.89 2.52 -12.25
N ILE A 264 -8.37 3.42 -11.48
CA ILE A 264 -8.36 4.85 -11.77
C ILE A 264 -6.96 5.43 -11.73
N ARG A 265 -6.82 6.58 -12.31
CA ARG A 265 -5.63 7.42 -12.24
C ARG A 265 -5.98 8.79 -11.70
N VAL A 266 -5.23 9.24 -10.71
CA VAL A 266 -5.32 10.60 -10.15
C VAL A 266 -4.04 11.35 -10.53
N ASP A 267 -4.16 12.41 -11.30
CA ASP A 267 -3.05 13.31 -11.65
C ASP A 267 -3.22 14.64 -10.91
N LEU A 268 -2.21 15.08 -10.15
CA LEU A 268 -2.26 16.37 -9.46
C LEU A 268 -2.40 17.54 -10.44
N LEU A 269 -1.76 17.43 -11.60
CA LEU A 269 -1.88 18.37 -12.69
C LEU A 269 -2.58 17.67 -13.85
N SER A 270 -3.77 18.09 -14.22
CA SER A 270 -4.52 17.51 -15.35
C SER A 270 -3.63 17.47 -16.60
N GLY A 271 -3.22 16.27 -16.99
CA GLY A 271 -2.38 16.08 -18.18
C GLY A 271 -3.21 16.21 -19.46
N THR A 272 -2.69 16.92 -20.44
CA THR A 272 -3.03 16.65 -21.85
C THR A 272 -2.35 15.33 -22.23
N LYS A 273 -3.00 14.49 -23.08
CA LYS A 273 -2.40 13.26 -23.60
C LYS A 273 -0.98 13.55 -24.07
N SER A 274 0.02 13.00 -23.41
CA SER A 274 1.37 12.99 -23.95
C SER A 274 1.39 11.97 -25.10
N GLY A 275 1.57 12.46 -26.32
CA GLY A 275 2.00 11.60 -27.44
C GLY A 275 3.34 10.94 -27.09
N PRO A 276 3.73 9.87 -27.81
CA PRO A 276 5.01 9.23 -27.60
C PRO A 276 6.12 10.28 -27.69
N ALA A 277 7.08 10.23 -26.76
CA ALA A 277 8.21 11.14 -26.73
C ALA A 277 8.96 11.04 -28.07
N GLU A 278 9.00 12.14 -28.84
CA GLU A 278 9.89 12.22 -30.01
C GLU A 278 11.33 12.01 -29.53
N PRO A 279 12.09 11.15 -30.21
CA PRO A 279 13.50 10.96 -29.88
C PRO A 279 14.25 12.30 -30.07
N GLU A 280 14.93 12.70 -29.02
CA GLU A 280 15.79 13.89 -28.99
C GLU A 280 16.80 13.79 -30.14
N LYS A 281 16.65 14.65 -31.15
CA LYS A 281 17.64 14.77 -32.23
C LYS A 281 18.95 15.24 -31.62
N SER A 282 19.91 14.34 -31.52
CA SER A 282 21.29 14.64 -31.20
C SER A 282 21.81 15.69 -32.21
N SER A 283 21.92 16.94 -31.77
CA SER A 283 22.64 17.96 -32.49
C SER A 283 24.14 17.73 -32.26
N HIS A 284 24.78 16.97 -33.11
CA HIS A 284 26.22 17.06 -33.30
C HIS A 284 26.51 18.36 -34.07
N ASN A 285 27.17 19.27 -33.40
CA ASN A 285 28.06 20.27 -33.97
C ASN A 285 29.41 20.17 -33.25
#